data_65a0ab4aa209c41c9098db6783260e11
#
_entry.id   65a0ab4aa209c41c9098db6783260e11
#
_cell.length_a   1.000
_cell.length_b   1.000
_cell.length_c   1.000
_cell.angle_alpha   90.00
_cell.angle_beta   90.00
_cell.angle_gamma   90.00
#
_symmetry.space_group_name_H-M   'P 1'
#
loop_
_entity.id
_entity.type
_entity.pdbx_description
1 polymer ?
#
loop_
_entity_poly.entity_id
_entity_poly.type
_entity_poly.pdbx_seq_one_letter_code
_entity_poly.pdbx_strand_id
1 'polypeptide(L)'
;MKKRIFALVLTVLFIVAAVPVAGVGETPEGYDEHDYWKIRNFLEIADENNIKNGNKISENYSPYDPTTWTGTDSNGYSTECVWTSDGHLRSVYFQASDVVGELDVSGCTKLYTLAAYENRITGFDVSGCNELNTLTLN
;
A
#
# COMPACT_ATOMS: atom_id res chain seq x y z
N MET A 1 -67.30 27.11 12.52
CA MET A 1 -66.44 25.90 12.54
C MET A 1 -65.06 26.29 12.06
N LYS A 2 -64.04 26.28 12.94
CA LYS A 2 -62.63 26.55 12.57
C LYS A 2 -62.02 25.24 12.17
N LYS A 3 -61.68 25.07 10.87
CA LYS A 3 -60.91 23.94 10.37
C LYS A 3 -59.45 24.11 10.79
N ARG A 4 -58.96 23.24 11.68
CA ARG A 4 -57.53 23.13 11.99
C ARG A 4 -56.85 22.36 10.87
N ILE A 5 -55.99 23.05 10.11
CA ILE A 5 -55.10 22.42 9.14
C ILE A 5 -53.88 21.90 9.93
N PHE A 6 -53.77 20.58 10.04
CA PHE A 6 -52.52 19.96 10.54
C PHE A 6 -51.50 20.01 9.41
N ALA A 7 -50.50 20.86 9.56
CA ALA A 7 -49.34 20.82 8.70
C ALA A 7 -48.48 19.63 9.12
N LEU A 8 -48.44 18.61 8.28
CA LEU A 8 -47.51 17.48 8.44
C LEU A 8 -46.11 17.97 8.05
N VAL A 9 -45.27 18.24 9.04
CA VAL A 9 -43.86 18.54 8.81
C VAL A 9 -43.17 17.21 8.50
N LEU A 10 -42.95 16.94 7.20
CA LEU A 10 -42.15 15.81 6.73
C LEU A 10 -40.68 16.16 6.97
N THR A 11 -40.11 15.69 8.07
CA THR A 11 -38.67 15.79 8.31
C THR A 11 -37.98 14.79 7.43
N VAL A 12 -37.47 15.25 6.28
CA VAL A 12 -36.61 14.44 5.43
C VAL A 12 -35.22 14.33 6.10
N LEU A 13 -34.96 13.20 6.73
CA LEU A 13 -33.65 12.88 7.26
C LEU A 13 -32.73 12.58 6.08
N PHE A 14 -31.94 13.56 5.69
CA PHE A 14 -30.82 13.31 4.77
C PHE A 14 -29.76 12.51 5.52
N ILE A 15 -29.74 11.19 5.31
CA ILE A 15 -28.58 10.38 5.64
C ILE A 15 -27.53 10.74 4.59
N VAL A 16 -26.65 11.68 4.92
CA VAL A 16 -25.42 11.89 4.17
C VAL A 16 -24.57 10.66 4.44
N ALA A 17 -24.64 9.68 3.54
CA ALA A 17 -23.65 8.63 3.52
C ALA A 17 -22.29 9.34 3.37
N ALA A 18 -21.39 9.17 4.34
CA ALA A 18 -20.04 9.70 4.26
C ALA A 18 -19.41 9.11 3.00
N VAL A 19 -19.20 9.96 1.98
CA VAL A 19 -18.40 9.56 0.82
C VAL A 19 -17.00 9.31 1.38
N PRO A 20 -16.45 8.09 1.25
CA PRO A 20 -15.09 7.85 1.73
C PRO A 20 -14.17 8.84 1.02
N VAL A 21 -13.43 9.61 1.80
CA VAL A 21 -12.41 10.52 1.26
C VAL A 21 -11.40 9.64 0.55
N ALA A 22 -11.25 9.83 -0.76
CA ALA A 22 -10.24 9.12 -1.55
C ALA A 22 -8.86 9.37 -0.92
N GLY A 23 -8.26 8.31 -0.36
CA GLY A 23 -6.97 8.36 0.33
C GLY A 23 -6.95 7.80 1.75
N VAL A 24 -8.11 7.57 2.39
CA VAL A 24 -8.23 6.83 3.65
C VAL A 24 -8.97 5.53 3.33
N GLY A 25 -8.34 4.64 2.57
CA GLY A 25 -8.84 3.30 2.36
C GLY A 25 -8.61 2.47 3.63
N GLU A 26 -9.56 1.60 3.94
CA GLU A 26 -9.34 0.57 4.96
C GLU A 26 -8.29 -0.42 4.45
N THR A 27 -7.52 -0.99 5.38
CA THR A 27 -6.62 -2.10 5.05
C THR A 27 -7.46 -3.27 4.54
N PRO A 28 -7.10 -3.89 3.39
CA PRO A 28 -7.83 -5.04 2.89
C PRO A 28 -7.85 -6.18 3.90
N GLU A 29 -8.96 -6.93 3.94
CA GLU A 29 -9.10 -8.07 4.84
C GLU A 29 -7.97 -9.08 4.62
N GLY A 30 -7.40 -9.59 5.71
CA GLY A 30 -6.33 -10.58 5.68
C GLY A 30 -4.92 -10.01 5.66
N TYR A 31 -4.75 -8.69 5.70
CA TYR A 31 -3.44 -8.03 5.78
C TYR A 31 -3.27 -7.28 7.10
N ASP A 32 -2.07 -7.31 7.65
CA ASP A 32 -1.71 -6.49 8.80
C ASP A 32 -1.69 -5.02 8.41
N GLU A 33 -2.37 -4.18 9.18
CA GLU A 33 -2.57 -2.76 8.86
C GLU A 33 -1.24 -2.01 8.77
N HIS A 34 -0.34 -2.22 9.74
CA HIS A 34 0.94 -1.54 9.77
C HIS A 34 1.79 -1.89 8.54
N ASP A 35 1.96 -3.17 8.27
CA ASP A 35 2.83 -3.67 7.19
C ASP A 35 2.27 -3.28 5.81
N TYR A 36 0.94 -3.36 5.64
CA TYR A 36 0.25 -2.92 4.44
C TYR A 36 0.53 -1.45 4.13
N TRP A 37 0.35 -0.55 5.12
CA TRP A 37 0.54 0.87 4.90
C TRP A 37 2.00 1.24 4.63
N LYS A 38 2.96 0.55 5.23
CA LYS A 38 4.38 0.76 4.97
C LYS A 38 4.70 0.55 3.48
N ILE A 39 4.29 -0.57 2.91
CA ILE A 39 4.53 -0.87 1.50
C ILE A 39 3.67 -0.01 0.58
N ARG A 40 2.38 0.16 0.88
CA ARG A 40 1.51 0.99 0.06
C ARG A 40 2.03 2.41 -0.09
N ASN A 41 2.47 3.03 1.01
CA ASN A 41 3.01 4.39 0.97
C ASN A 41 4.24 4.47 0.05
N PHE A 42 5.12 3.50 0.07
CA PHE A 42 6.26 3.43 -0.85
C PHE A 42 5.81 3.25 -2.31
N LEU A 43 4.83 2.40 -2.57
CA LEU A 43 4.31 2.16 -3.92
C LEU A 43 3.60 3.37 -4.52
N GLU A 44 3.09 4.28 -3.70
CA GLU A 44 2.43 5.52 -4.13
C GLU A 44 3.42 6.67 -4.39
N ILE A 45 4.71 6.54 -4.05
CA ILE A 45 5.72 7.55 -4.39
C ILE A 45 5.87 7.58 -5.92
N ALA A 46 5.77 8.78 -6.49
CA ALA A 46 5.96 9.02 -7.92
C ALA A 46 7.33 9.63 -8.21
N ASP A 47 7.88 9.28 -9.36
CA ASP A 47 9.11 9.90 -9.88
C ASP A 47 8.85 11.26 -10.54
N GLU A 48 9.89 11.83 -11.13
CA GLU A 48 9.86 13.11 -11.86
C GLU A 48 8.93 13.12 -13.09
N ASN A 49 8.56 11.95 -13.61
CA ASN A 49 7.60 11.77 -14.70
C ASN A 49 6.19 11.46 -14.21
N ASN A 50 5.95 11.57 -12.90
CA ASN A 50 4.69 11.24 -12.23
C ASN A 50 4.29 9.75 -12.37
N ILE A 51 5.28 8.85 -12.50
CA ILE A 51 5.07 7.41 -12.53
C ILE A 51 5.28 6.86 -11.12
N LYS A 52 4.24 6.24 -10.55
CA LYS A 52 4.30 5.64 -9.21
C LYS A 52 5.17 4.40 -9.19
N ASN A 53 5.85 4.16 -8.05
CA ASN A 53 6.63 2.94 -7.84
C ASN A 53 5.80 1.68 -8.09
N GLY A 54 4.54 1.65 -7.66
CA GLY A 54 3.64 0.53 -7.90
C GLY A 54 3.46 0.20 -9.39
N ASN A 55 3.34 1.22 -10.26
CA ASN A 55 3.24 1.02 -11.70
C ASN A 55 4.56 0.59 -12.37
N LYS A 56 5.69 0.76 -11.69
CA LYS A 56 6.99 0.27 -12.16
C LYS A 56 7.22 -1.21 -11.86
N ILE A 57 6.62 -1.72 -10.78
CA ILE A 57 6.73 -3.12 -10.39
C ILE A 57 5.62 -3.99 -10.94
N SER A 58 4.45 -3.41 -11.31
CA SER A 58 3.29 -4.15 -11.78
C SER A 58 2.47 -3.34 -12.77
N GLU A 59 2.19 -3.90 -13.94
CA GLU A 59 1.31 -3.27 -14.96
C GLU A 59 -0.14 -3.15 -14.48
N ASN A 60 -0.56 -4.02 -13.56
CA ASN A 60 -1.92 -4.07 -13.02
C ASN A 60 -2.01 -3.46 -11.61
N TYR A 61 -1.04 -2.65 -11.20
CA TYR A 61 -0.98 -2.10 -9.86
C TYR A 61 -2.27 -1.43 -9.42
N SER A 62 -2.79 -1.85 -8.28
CA SER A 62 -3.87 -1.19 -7.56
C SER A 62 -3.44 -0.93 -6.11
N PRO A 63 -3.52 0.32 -5.61
CA PRO A 63 -3.10 0.63 -4.24
C PRO A 63 -3.98 -0.01 -3.16
N TYR A 64 -5.11 -0.59 -3.53
CA TYR A 64 -6.07 -1.20 -2.60
C TYR A 64 -6.12 -2.73 -2.70
N ASP A 65 -5.30 -3.32 -3.56
CA ASP A 65 -5.27 -4.77 -3.78
C ASP A 65 -3.83 -5.29 -3.80
N PRO A 66 -3.29 -5.76 -2.63
CA PRO A 66 -1.94 -6.28 -2.55
C PRO A 66 -1.65 -7.48 -3.46
N THR A 67 -2.67 -8.18 -3.94
CA THR A 67 -2.48 -9.29 -4.90
C THR A 67 -1.99 -8.79 -6.26
N THR A 68 -2.13 -7.49 -6.54
CA THR A 68 -1.64 -6.84 -7.76
C THR A 68 -0.20 -6.29 -7.62
N TRP A 69 0.41 -6.38 -6.43
CA TRP A 69 1.75 -5.85 -6.17
C TRP A 69 2.83 -6.86 -6.57
N THR A 70 2.71 -7.36 -7.76
CA THR A 70 3.60 -8.36 -8.36
C THR A 70 3.77 -8.11 -9.86
N GLY A 71 4.96 -8.35 -10.37
CA GLY A 71 5.30 -8.15 -11.75
C GLY A 71 6.62 -8.83 -12.11
N THR A 72 7.33 -8.26 -13.06
CA THR A 72 8.61 -8.76 -13.53
C THR A 72 9.54 -7.58 -13.80
N ASP A 73 10.77 -7.64 -13.31
CA ASP A 73 11.78 -6.62 -13.54
C ASP A 73 12.33 -6.64 -14.98
N SER A 74 13.20 -5.70 -15.30
CA SER A 74 13.82 -5.60 -16.64
C SER A 74 14.70 -6.81 -17.03
N ASN A 75 15.08 -7.64 -16.06
CA ASN A 75 15.88 -8.85 -16.25
C ASN A 75 15.05 -10.14 -16.28
N GLY A 76 13.72 -10.03 -16.10
CA GLY A 76 12.81 -11.16 -16.11
C GLY A 76 12.63 -11.85 -14.75
N TYR A 77 13.13 -11.25 -13.66
CA TYR A 77 12.90 -11.76 -12.30
C TYR A 77 11.61 -11.21 -11.70
N SER A 78 10.94 -12.00 -10.88
CA SER A 78 9.74 -11.58 -10.18
C SER A 78 10.01 -10.37 -9.28
N THR A 79 9.15 -9.37 -9.37
CA THR A 79 9.03 -8.28 -8.40
C THR A 79 7.76 -8.50 -7.60
N GLU A 80 7.84 -8.57 -6.28
CA GLU A 80 6.69 -8.92 -5.47
C GLU A 80 6.82 -8.54 -3.99
N CYS A 81 5.67 -8.43 -3.34
CA CYS A 81 5.54 -8.47 -1.89
C CYS A 81 4.96 -9.81 -1.48
N VAL A 82 5.67 -10.56 -0.65
CA VAL A 82 5.22 -11.84 -0.10
C VAL A 82 4.67 -11.63 1.30
N TRP A 83 3.49 -12.18 1.57
CA TRP A 83 2.78 -12.05 2.84
C TRP A 83 2.67 -13.41 3.53
N THR A 84 2.70 -13.40 4.86
CA THR A 84 2.43 -14.60 5.66
C THR A 84 0.94 -14.95 5.62
N SER A 85 0.57 -16.14 6.06
CA SER A 85 -0.84 -16.56 6.11
C SER A 85 -1.70 -15.75 7.10
N ASP A 86 -1.07 -15.05 8.06
CA ASP A 86 -1.71 -14.15 9.01
C ASP A 86 -1.54 -12.66 8.62
N GLY A 87 -1.14 -12.40 7.36
CA GLY A 87 -1.18 -11.09 6.73
C GLY A 87 0.02 -10.17 6.96
N HIS A 88 1.09 -10.64 7.62
CA HIS A 88 2.30 -9.85 7.80
C HIS A 88 3.21 -9.88 6.56
N LEU A 89 3.93 -8.78 6.34
CA LEU A 89 4.91 -8.70 5.28
C LEU A 89 6.10 -9.63 5.56
N ARG A 90 6.36 -10.57 4.63
CA ARG A 90 7.43 -11.57 4.76
C ARG A 90 8.64 -11.28 3.89
N SER A 91 8.42 -10.86 2.66
CA SER A 91 9.50 -10.53 1.74
C SER A 91 9.12 -9.43 0.76
N VAL A 92 10.10 -8.63 0.38
CA VAL A 92 9.99 -7.57 -0.63
C VAL A 92 11.08 -7.79 -1.67
N TYR A 93 10.68 -7.89 -2.93
CA TYR A 93 11.56 -8.03 -4.09
C TYR A 93 11.25 -6.92 -5.10
N PHE A 94 12.03 -5.85 -5.09
CA PHE A 94 11.88 -4.68 -5.96
C PHE A 94 13.15 -4.40 -6.77
N GLN A 95 14.00 -5.39 -6.97
CA GLN A 95 15.25 -5.24 -7.71
C GLN A 95 15.00 -4.74 -9.14
N ALA A 96 15.95 -3.94 -9.69
CA ALA A 96 15.97 -3.46 -11.07
C ALA A 96 14.64 -2.92 -11.62
N SER A 97 13.87 -2.22 -10.76
CA SER A 97 12.51 -1.75 -11.08
C SER A 97 12.41 -0.23 -11.23
N ASP A 98 13.54 0.48 -11.17
CA ASP A 98 13.61 1.96 -11.24
C ASP A 98 12.75 2.67 -10.18
N VAL A 99 12.49 2.03 -9.04
CA VAL A 99 11.74 2.65 -7.94
C VAL A 99 12.55 3.74 -7.24
N VAL A 100 11.86 4.75 -6.70
CA VAL A 100 12.44 5.97 -6.15
C VAL A 100 12.01 6.24 -4.72
N GLY A 101 12.72 7.12 -4.02
CA GLY A 101 12.36 7.63 -2.71
C GLY A 101 12.88 6.78 -1.55
N GLU A 102 12.33 7.00 -0.37
CA GLU A 102 12.72 6.27 0.85
C GLU A 102 11.82 5.04 1.04
N LEU A 103 12.42 3.87 1.26
CA LEU A 103 11.71 2.64 1.60
C LEU A 103 11.74 2.44 3.12
N ASP A 104 10.64 2.82 3.76
CA ASP A 104 10.43 2.62 5.19
C ASP A 104 9.60 1.36 5.43
N VAL A 105 10.24 0.31 5.95
CA VAL A 105 9.62 -0.92 6.41
C VAL A 105 9.82 -1.13 7.91
N SER A 106 10.11 -0.03 8.64
CA SER A 106 10.34 -0.09 10.07
C SER A 106 9.15 -0.72 10.80
N GLY A 107 9.44 -1.58 11.76
CA GLY A 107 8.41 -2.29 12.54
C GLY A 107 7.71 -3.45 11.81
N CYS A 108 8.07 -3.78 10.56
CA CYS A 108 7.61 -5.00 9.90
C CYS A 108 8.32 -6.21 10.53
N THR A 109 7.82 -6.65 11.67
CA THR A 109 8.51 -7.61 12.57
C THR A 109 8.71 -8.99 11.97
N LYS A 110 7.91 -9.37 10.95
CA LYS A 110 7.99 -10.65 10.23
C LYS A 110 8.76 -10.56 8.92
N LEU A 111 9.24 -9.37 8.55
CA LEU A 111 10.03 -9.21 7.34
C LEU A 111 11.33 -10.00 7.45
N TYR A 112 11.54 -10.91 6.50
CA TYR A 112 12.69 -11.81 6.46
C TYR A 112 13.66 -11.48 5.33
N THR A 113 13.14 -11.06 4.18
CA THR A 113 13.94 -10.70 3.00
C THR A 113 13.55 -9.32 2.49
N LEU A 114 14.55 -8.47 2.27
CA LEU A 114 14.42 -7.22 1.53
C LEU A 114 15.49 -7.17 0.44
N ALA A 115 15.07 -7.26 -0.82
CA ALA A 115 15.90 -7.14 -2.00
C ALA A 115 15.41 -5.97 -2.85
N ALA A 116 16.20 -4.89 -2.91
CA ALA A 116 15.81 -3.65 -3.58
C ALA A 116 17.03 -2.99 -4.30
N TYR A 117 17.97 -3.81 -4.75
CA TYR A 117 19.16 -3.34 -5.47
C TYR A 117 18.84 -2.86 -6.91
N GLU A 118 19.73 -2.12 -7.52
CA GLU A 118 19.58 -1.56 -8.88
C GLU A 118 18.33 -0.66 -9.01
N ASN A 119 18.15 0.25 -8.05
CA ASN A 119 17.07 1.21 -8.02
C ASN A 119 17.58 2.63 -7.74
N ARG A 120 16.66 3.61 -7.69
CA ARG A 120 16.94 4.99 -7.32
C ARG A 120 16.42 5.32 -5.91
N ILE A 121 16.49 4.35 -5.00
CA ILE A 121 16.08 4.51 -3.60
C ILE A 121 17.09 5.41 -2.89
N THR A 122 16.59 6.40 -2.13
CA THR A 122 17.40 7.41 -1.44
C THR A 122 17.66 7.11 0.03
N GLY A 123 16.91 6.19 0.61
CA GLY A 123 17.08 5.77 1.99
C GLY A 123 16.25 4.53 2.34
N PHE A 124 16.68 3.86 3.42
CA PHE A 124 16.01 2.67 3.94
C PHE A 124 15.84 2.79 5.45
N ASP A 125 14.66 2.44 5.95
CA ASP A 125 14.43 2.21 7.38
C ASP A 125 13.94 0.78 7.60
N VAL A 126 14.80 -0.04 8.23
CA VAL A 126 14.53 -1.43 8.59
C VAL A 126 14.52 -1.61 10.11
N SER A 127 14.42 -0.52 10.87
CA SER A 127 14.38 -0.58 12.34
C SER A 127 13.20 -1.41 12.82
N GLY A 128 13.41 -2.27 13.80
CA GLY A 128 12.36 -3.15 14.33
C GLY A 128 11.99 -4.34 13.43
N CYS A 129 12.67 -4.55 12.29
CA CYS A 129 12.54 -5.77 11.48
C CYS A 129 13.31 -6.92 12.13
N ASN A 130 12.80 -7.47 13.22
CA ASN A 130 13.54 -8.38 14.09
C ASN A 130 13.83 -9.76 13.48
N GLU A 131 13.10 -10.15 12.44
CA GLU A 131 13.33 -11.41 11.71
C GLU A 131 14.12 -11.21 10.41
N LEU A 132 14.59 -9.98 10.12
CA LEU A 132 15.29 -9.69 8.87
C LEU A 132 16.61 -10.48 8.80
N ASN A 133 16.69 -11.35 7.80
CA ASN A 133 17.82 -12.24 7.56
C ASN A 133 18.62 -11.87 6.29
N THR A 134 17.89 -11.49 5.25
CA THR A 134 18.49 -11.14 3.94
C THR A 134 18.16 -9.69 3.61
N LEU A 135 19.22 -8.90 3.43
CA LEU A 135 19.15 -7.50 3.04
C LEU A 135 20.11 -7.28 1.86
N THR A 136 19.54 -6.98 0.69
CA THR A 136 20.33 -6.70 -0.53
C THR A 136 19.91 -5.33 -1.05
N LEU A 137 20.77 -4.36 -0.81
CA LEU A 137 20.61 -2.95 -1.19
C LEU A 137 21.85 -2.52 -1.99
N ASN A 138 21.73 -1.42 -2.75
CA ASN A 138 22.86 -0.79 -3.43
C ASN A 138 23.52 0.23 -2.50
#